data_7d8738bf112825f3d81ac288c89590ab
#
_entry.id   7d8738bf112825f3d81ac288c89590ab
#
_cell.length_a   1.000
_cell.length_b   1.000
_cell.length_c   1.000
_cell.angle_alpha   90.00
_cell.angle_beta   90.00
_cell.angle_gamma   90.00
#
_symmetry.space_group_name_H-M   'P 1'
#
loop_
_entity.id
_entity.type
_entity.pdbx_description
1 polymer ?
#
loop_
_entity_poly.entity_id
_entity_poly.type
_entity_poly.pdbx_seq_one_letter_code
_entity_poly.pdbx_strand_id
1 'polypeptide(L)'
;MSNKSWFPDTPSRRLGDRLVGTGQPVYITGEIGINHNGDLANAIALIDQAADAGCDAVKFQKRTPEICTPHDQWDIERDTPWGRMRYID
;
A
#
# COMPACT_ATOMS: atom_id res chain seq x y z
N MET A 1 -19.39 -29.55 11.29
CA MET A 1 -19.15 -28.31 12.00
C MET A 1 -19.93 -27.18 11.34
N SER A 2 -20.61 -26.40 12.13
CA SER A 2 -21.37 -25.30 11.59
C SER A 2 -20.44 -24.25 10.99
N ASN A 3 -20.68 -23.89 9.77
CA ASN A 3 -19.95 -22.84 9.10
C ASN A 3 -20.62 -21.49 9.32
N LYS A 4 -20.66 -21.07 10.59
CA LYS A 4 -21.31 -19.81 10.96
C LYS A 4 -20.34 -18.65 10.85
N SER A 5 -19.83 -18.46 9.66
CA SER A 5 -19.10 -17.26 9.34
C SER A 5 -20.05 -16.07 9.24
N TRP A 6 -19.60 -14.89 9.69
CA TRP A 6 -20.34 -13.65 9.49
C TRP A 6 -20.36 -13.24 8.02
N PHE A 7 -19.50 -13.84 7.23
CA PHE A 7 -19.36 -13.57 5.82
C PHE A 7 -19.84 -14.79 5.03
N PRO A 8 -20.50 -14.60 3.89
CA PRO A 8 -20.85 -15.71 3.05
C PRO A 8 -19.60 -16.44 2.57
N ASP A 9 -19.72 -17.75 2.39
CA ASP A 9 -18.65 -18.53 1.78
C ASP A 9 -18.43 -18.04 0.36
N THR A 10 -17.21 -17.75 0.05
CA THR A 10 -16.80 -17.35 -1.30
C THR A 10 -15.84 -18.36 -1.88
N PRO A 11 -15.96 -18.68 -3.18
CA PRO A 11 -14.96 -19.51 -3.82
C PRO A 11 -13.59 -18.88 -3.72
N SER A 12 -12.56 -19.69 -3.60
CA SER A 12 -11.19 -19.20 -3.63
C SER A 12 -10.91 -18.50 -4.96
N ARG A 13 -10.19 -17.40 -4.88
CA ARG A 13 -9.75 -16.63 -6.04
C ARG A 13 -8.24 -16.61 -6.11
N ARG A 14 -7.73 -16.54 -7.30
CA ARG A 14 -6.29 -16.43 -7.50
C ARG A 14 -5.86 -14.98 -7.43
N LEU A 15 -4.82 -14.73 -6.62
CA LEU A 15 -4.17 -13.43 -6.53
C LEU A 15 -2.68 -13.67 -6.76
N GLY A 16 -2.23 -13.41 -7.99
CA GLY A 16 -0.92 -13.86 -8.41
C GLY A 16 -0.84 -15.40 -8.41
N ASP A 17 0.12 -15.95 -7.69
CA ASP A 17 0.29 -17.39 -7.50
C ASP A 17 -0.34 -17.89 -6.18
N ARG A 18 -1.08 -17.06 -5.48
CA ARG A 18 -1.71 -17.38 -4.21
C ARG A 18 -3.22 -17.52 -4.35
N LEU A 19 -3.78 -18.43 -3.58
CA LEU A 19 -5.24 -18.55 -3.45
C LEU A 19 -5.69 -17.77 -2.22
N VAL A 20 -6.74 -16.98 -2.38
CA VAL A 20 -7.37 -16.24 -1.30
C VAL A 20 -8.85 -16.60 -1.22
N GLY A 21 -9.41 -16.53 -0.04
CA GLY A 21 -10.82 -16.86 0.18
C GLY A 21 -11.01 -17.70 1.42
N THR A 22 -12.22 -18.20 1.60
CA THR A 22 -12.57 -19.02 2.75
C THR A 22 -11.69 -20.27 2.81
N GLY A 23 -11.09 -20.52 3.97
CA GLY A 23 -10.23 -21.69 4.18
C GLY A 23 -8.80 -21.52 3.69
N GLN A 24 -8.48 -20.42 3.05
CA GLN A 24 -7.11 -20.15 2.60
C GLN A 24 -6.36 -19.31 3.64
N PRO A 25 -5.00 -19.39 3.63
CA PRO A 25 -4.21 -18.52 4.50
C PRO A 25 -4.47 -17.05 4.20
N VAL A 26 -4.33 -16.21 5.21
CA VAL A 26 -4.49 -14.77 5.06
C VAL A 26 -3.44 -14.22 4.12
N TYR A 27 -3.87 -13.39 3.18
CA TYR A 27 -2.98 -12.67 2.28
C TYR A 27 -2.69 -11.30 2.89
N ILE A 28 -1.42 -11.02 3.14
CA ILE A 28 -0.99 -9.82 3.87
C ILE A 28 -0.31 -8.87 2.90
N THR A 29 -0.84 -7.66 2.81
CA THR A 29 -0.23 -6.59 2.02
C THR A 29 0.40 -5.57 2.96
N GLY A 30 1.70 -5.34 2.82
CA GLY A 30 2.40 -4.30 3.54
C GLY A 30 2.20 -2.96 2.85
N GLU A 31 1.68 -1.97 3.58
CA GLU A 31 1.46 -0.63 3.04
C GLU A 31 2.72 0.21 3.25
N ILE A 32 3.50 0.41 2.20
CA ILE A 32 4.70 1.24 2.24
C ILE A 32 4.34 2.70 1.97
N GLY A 33 3.38 2.94 1.08
CA GLY A 33 2.94 4.30 0.75
C GLY A 33 4.09 5.14 0.22
N ILE A 34 4.39 6.23 0.92
CA ILE A 34 5.47 7.17 0.56
C ILE A 34 6.64 7.11 1.53
N ASN A 35 6.72 6.12 2.39
CA ASN A 35 7.77 6.04 3.43
C ASN A 35 9.17 5.85 2.86
N HIS A 36 9.28 5.52 1.57
CA HIS A 36 10.58 5.44 0.89
C HIS A 36 11.23 6.82 0.68
N ASN A 37 10.49 7.90 0.85
CA ASN A 37 10.99 9.28 0.71
C ASN A 37 11.61 9.58 -0.66
N GLY A 38 11.14 8.93 -1.72
CA GLY A 38 11.66 9.10 -3.07
C GLY A 38 13.02 8.44 -3.32
N ASP A 39 13.51 7.64 -2.38
CA ASP A 39 14.81 6.97 -2.48
C ASP A 39 14.59 5.51 -2.86
N LEU A 40 15.13 5.09 -4.00
CA LEU A 40 15.00 3.73 -4.50
C LEU A 40 15.62 2.70 -3.55
N ALA A 41 16.78 3.02 -2.96
CA ALA A 41 17.43 2.12 -2.01
C ALA A 41 16.54 1.88 -0.78
N ASN A 42 15.90 2.93 -0.28
CA ASN A 42 14.94 2.81 0.82
C ASN A 42 13.73 1.98 0.41
N ALA A 43 13.23 2.17 -0.81
CA ALA A 43 12.10 1.40 -1.31
C ALA A 43 12.43 -0.10 -1.35
N ILE A 44 13.60 -0.45 -1.86
CA ILE A 44 14.06 -1.84 -1.91
C ILE A 44 14.23 -2.42 -0.50
N ALA A 45 14.83 -1.66 0.41
CA ALA A 45 14.99 -2.09 1.80
C ALA A 45 13.64 -2.37 2.47
N LEU A 46 12.64 -1.52 2.21
CA LEU A 46 11.30 -1.71 2.76
C LEU A 46 10.62 -2.95 2.18
N ILE A 47 10.82 -3.24 0.88
CA ILE A 47 10.32 -4.47 0.28
C ILE A 47 10.95 -5.69 0.95
N ASP A 48 12.27 -5.68 1.13
CA ASP A 48 12.97 -6.80 1.75
C ASP A 48 12.51 -7.02 3.20
N GLN A 49 12.33 -5.95 3.96
CA GLN A 49 11.83 -6.03 5.33
C GLN A 49 10.40 -6.57 5.38
N ALA A 50 9.55 -6.14 4.48
CA ALA A 50 8.18 -6.65 4.40
C ALA A 50 8.16 -8.14 4.06
N ALA A 51 9.00 -8.57 3.14
CA ALA A 51 9.13 -9.98 2.79
C ALA A 51 9.61 -10.81 3.99
N ASP A 52 10.61 -10.33 4.70
CA ASP A 52 11.13 -11.00 5.90
C ASP A 52 10.08 -11.08 7.01
N ALA A 53 9.21 -10.10 7.10
CA ALA A 53 8.12 -10.08 8.08
C ALA A 53 6.94 -10.98 7.69
N GLY A 54 6.96 -11.56 6.50
CA GLY A 54 5.93 -12.48 6.05
C GLY A 54 4.82 -11.86 5.22
N CYS A 55 5.00 -10.65 4.72
CA CYS A 55 4.03 -10.05 3.79
C CYS A 55 4.04 -10.77 2.45
N ASP A 56 2.86 -10.92 1.87
CA ASP A 56 2.69 -11.54 0.55
C ASP A 56 2.85 -10.55 -0.58
N ALA A 57 2.62 -9.28 -0.31
CA ALA A 57 2.75 -8.19 -1.25
C ALA A 57 3.06 -6.90 -0.53
N VAL A 58 3.48 -5.90 -1.27
CA VAL A 58 3.65 -4.54 -0.78
C VAL A 58 2.92 -3.59 -1.69
N LYS A 59 2.49 -2.46 -1.13
CA LYS A 59 1.79 -1.43 -1.86
C LYS A 59 2.52 -0.11 -1.71
N PHE A 60 2.89 0.47 -2.84
CA PHE A 60 3.42 1.82 -2.90
C PHE A 60 2.33 2.80 -3.28
N GLN A 61 2.60 4.06 -3.06
CA GLN A 61 1.69 5.13 -3.42
C GLN A 61 2.32 6.04 -4.44
N LYS A 62 1.64 6.19 -5.56
CA LYS A 62 1.99 7.14 -6.60
C LYS A 62 0.75 7.97 -6.92
N ARG A 63 0.92 9.28 -7.01
CA ARG A 63 -0.18 10.15 -7.36
C ARG A 63 0.29 11.25 -8.31
N THR A 64 -0.67 11.79 -9.04
CA THR A 64 -0.47 12.99 -9.83
C THR A 64 -1.11 14.14 -9.06
N PRO A 65 -0.34 15.02 -8.44
CA PRO A 65 -0.89 16.05 -7.54
C PRO A 65 -1.94 16.92 -8.21
N GLU A 66 -1.77 17.25 -9.48
CA GLU A 66 -2.70 18.09 -10.23
C GLU A 66 -4.10 17.46 -10.35
N ILE A 67 -4.18 16.14 -10.32
CA ILE A 67 -5.45 15.42 -10.45
C ILE A 67 -6.07 15.17 -9.08
N CYS A 68 -5.27 14.74 -8.09
CA CYS A 68 -5.79 14.29 -6.81
C CYS A 68 -5.81 15.36 -5.72
N THR A 69 -5.26 16.55 -5.98
CA THR A 69 -5.22 17.63 -5.01
C THR A 69 -6.22 18.71 -5.42
N PRO A 70 -7.17 19.08 -4.52
CA PRO A 70 -8.07 20.21 -4.80
C PRO A 70 -7.29 21.50 -5.09
N HIS A 71 -7.79 22.28 -6.02
CA HIS A 71 -7.10 23.50 -6.51
C HIS A 71 -6.82 24.51 -5.40
N ASP A 72 -7.72 24.62 -4.44
CA ASP A 72 -7.58 25.55 -3.31
C ASP A 72 -6.50 25.13 -2.32
N GLN A 73 -5.94 23.93 -2.45
CA GLN A 73 -4.88 23.42 -1.60
C GLN A 73 -3.52 23.37 -2.29
N TRP A 74 -3.42 23.78 -3.53
CA TRP A 74 -2.17 23.66 -4.30
C TRP A 74 -1.03 24.47 -3.71
N ASP A 75 -1.32 25.64 -3.16
CA ASP A 75 -0.30 26.54 -2.64
C ASP A 75 -0.02 26.38 -1.15
N ILE A 76 -0.67 25.42 -0.49
CA ILE A 76 -0.39 25.11 0.91
C ILE A 76 1.02 24.54 1.01
N GLU A 77 1.84 25.19 1.81
CA GLU A 77 3.21 24.73 2.04
C GLU A 77 3.26 23.65 3.11
N ARG A 78 4.18 22.73 2.94
CA ARG A 78 4.45 21.66 3.91
C ARG A 78 5.92 21.31 3.91
N ASP A 79 6.39 20.74 5.02
CA ASP A 79 7.73 20.22 5.12
C ASP A 79 7.80 18.83 4.47
N THR A 80 8.82 18.62 3.66
CA THR A 80 9.07 17.35 2.97
C THR A 80 10.53 16.94 3.14
N PRO A 81 10.90 15.68 2.81
CA PRO A 81 12.32 15.29 2.80
C PRO A 81 13.21 16.13 1.89
N TRP A 82 12.60 16.82 0.92
CA TRP A 82 13.32 17.69 -0.03
C TRP A 82 13.26 19.17 0.35
N GLY A 83 12.69 19.49 1.52
CA GLY A 83 12.53 20.86 2.00
C GLY A 83 11.07 21.28 2.08
N ARG A 84 10.86 22.58 2.28
CA ARG A 84 9.51 23.13 2.33
C ARG A 84 9.00 23.37 0.92
N MET A 85 7.88 22.76 0.59
CA MET A 85 7.32 22.76 -0.76
C MET A 85 5.83 23.02 -0.69
N ARG A 86 5.26 23.50 -1.81
CA ARG A 86 3.81 23.56 -1.94
C ARG A 86 3.24 22.15 -2.05
N TYR A 87 1.99 22.00 -1.70
CA TYR A 87 1.33 20.68 -1.73
C TYR A 87 1.31 20.07 -3.13
N ILE A 88 1.21 20.92 -4.16
CA ILE A 88 1.18 20.48 -5.56
C ILE A 88 2.56 20.03 -6.09
N ASP A 89 3.62 20.47 -5.48
CA ASP A 89 5.00 20.18 -5.96
C ASP A 89 5.44 18.74 -5.70
#